data_834e87bd49f1315f80aea1d83922604a
#
_entry.id   834e87bd49f1315f80aea1d83922604a
#
_cell.length_a   1.000
_cell.length_b   1.000
_cell.length_c   1.000
_cell.angle_alpha   90.00
_cell.angle_beta   90.00
_cell.angle_gamma   90.00
#
_symmetry.space_group_name_H-M   'P 1'
#
loop_
_entity.id
_entity.type
_entity.pdbx_description
1 polymer ?
#
loop_
_entity_poly.entity_id
_entity_poly.type
_entity_poly.pdbx_seq_one_letter_code
_entity_poly.pdbx_strand_id
1 'polypeptide(L)'
;AAGNYSGIAHLHDDIYAVVSDKSDSALYFNFRIQVNPKTGELEQVENLGFTERTDGTLHDGKPWQGQEKGFDHEAIVKVSDSTLVIASEGYCRLKEYPILPISADTAKVGYQQNLWESRWPSADFYPNYNFESLAFDSVRQYLWTIPESTLRKDGQPATPQNGLANQLRLMRLDWGKIKENRNKEDNGKEDSSEQVSSKKDSRYMMTYAYQMDQPSTHKKADIYVMGVSEL
;
A
#
# COMPACT_ATOMS: atom_id res chain seq x y z
N ALA A 1 -5.92 -19.91 2.51
CA ALA A 1 -7.24 -19.44 2.11
C ALA A 1 -7.14 -17.94 1.91
N ALA A 2 -7.59 -17.45 0.76
CA ALA A 2 -7.72 -16.02 0.54
C ALA A 2 -8.84 -15.50 1.43
N GLY A 3 -8.56 -14.47 2.18
CA GLY A 3 -9.50 -13.78 3.07
C GLY A 3 -8.87 -12.48 3.53
N ASN A 4 -9.64 -11.64 4.19
CA ASN A 4 -9.20 -10.34 4.70
C ASN A 4 -8.61 -9.46 3.57
N TYR A 5 -9.41 -9.20 2.56
CA TYR A 5 -9.05 -8.25 1.51
C TYR A 5 -9.16 -6.83 2.04
N SER A 6 -8.12 -6.03 1.80
CA SER A 6 -8.01 -4.67 2.35
C SER A 6 -8.10 -3.60 1.27
N GLY A 7 -7.38 -3.75 0.17
CA GLY A 7 -7.34 -2.75 -0.90
C GLY A 7 -7.62 -3.33 -2.27
N ILE A 8 -8.17 -2.50 -3.17
CA ILE A 8 -8.51 -2.88 -4.55
C ILE A 8 -8.07 -1.79 -5.53
N ALA A 9 -7.49 -2.19 -6.66
CA ALA A 9 -7.14 -1.30 -7.76
C ALA A 9 -7.62 -1.85 -9.09
N HIS A 10 -8.26 -1.01 -9.90
CA HIS A 10 -8.61 -1.36 -11.28
C HIS A 10 -7.36 -1.38 -12.16
N LEU A 11 -7.11 -2.48 -12.84
CA LEU A 11 -5.96 -2.63 -13.74
C LEU A 11 -6.32 -2.26 -15.18
N HIS A 12 -7.24 -3.00 -15.77
CA HIS A 12 -7.76 -2.79 -17.12
C HIS A 12 -9.06 -3.58 -17.32
N ASP A 13 -9.92 -3.19 -18.24
CA ASP A 13 -11.18 -3.86 -18.57
C ASP A 13 -12.02 -4.18 -17.31
N ASP A 14 -12.26 -5.46 -17.04
CA ASP A 14 -12.92 -5.98 -15.85
C ASP A 14 -11.95 -6.62 -14.83
N ILE A 15 -10.63 -6.35 -14.98
CA ILE A 15 -9.59 -6.93 -14.14
C ILE A 15 -9.15 -5.98 -13.05
N TYR A 16 -9.07 -6.51 -11.83
CA TYR A 16 -8.69 -5.81 -10.62
C TYR A 16 -7.59 -6.55 -9.88
N ALA A 17 -6.69 -5.79 -9.27
CA ALA A 17 -5.74 -6.29 -8.27
C ALA A 17 -6.30 -6.01 -6.86
N VAL A 18 -6.22 -7.02 -5.99
CA VAL A 18 -6.73 -6.96 -4.63
C VAL A 18 -5.67 -7.44 -3.67
N VAL A 19 -5.32 -6.64 -2.67
CA VAL A 19 -4.38 -7.05 -1.62
C VAL A 19 -5.11 -7.69 -0.43
N SER A 20 -4.36 -8.44 0.35
CA SER A 20 -4.84 -9.10 1.57
C SER A 20 -3.84 -8.87 2.69
N ASP A 21 -4.33 -8.46 3.84
CA ASP A 21 -3.55 -8.26 5.07
C ASP A 21 -2.97 -9.56 5.63
N LYS A 22 -3.58 -10.70 5.35
CA LYS A 22 -3.22 -12.01 5.93
C LYS A 22 -2.61 -12.99 4.93
N SER A 23 -2.18 -12.56 3.75
CA SER A 23 -1.55 -13.46 2.78
C SER A 23 -0.03 -13.49 2.93
N ASP A 24 0.51 -14.69 3.19
CA ASP A 24 1.96 -14.91 3.23
C ASP A 24 2.58 -15.14 1.84
N SER A 25 1.77 -15.48 0.85
CA SER A 25 2.25 -15.93 -0.47
C SER A 25 1.90 -14.96 -1.60
N ALA A 26 0.75 -14.29 -1.51
CA ALA A 26 0.30 -13.40 -2.57
C ALA A 26 0.83 -11.98 -2.37
N LEU A 27 1.37 -11.40 -3.44
CA LEU A 27 1.59 -9.96 -3.53
C LEU A 27 0.24 -9.25 -3.69
N TYR A 28 -0.55 -9.72 -4.64
CA TYR A 28 -1.96 -9.35 -4.82
C TYR A 28 -2.71 -10.46 -5.53
N PHE A 29 -4.03 -10.51 -5.34
CA PHE A 29 -4.94 -11.40 -6.05
C PHE A 29 -5.46 -10.69 -7.30
N ASN A 30 -5.68 -11.47 -8.36
CA ASN A 30 -6.31 -10.99 -9.58
C ASN A 30 -7.79 -11.39 -9.58
N PHE A 31 -8.66 -10.42 -9.73
CA PHE A 31 -10.10 -10.65 -9.84
C PHE A 31 -10.63 -10.13 -11.16
N ARG A 32 -11.57 -10.88 -11.74
CA ARG A 32 -12.49 -10.34 -12.71
C ARG A 32 -13.75 -9.89 -11.98
N ILE A 33 -14.11 -8.61 -12.15
CA ILE A 33 -15.27 -8.02 -11.52
C ILE A 33 -16.09 -7.33 -12.59
N GLN A 34 -17.25 -7.90 -12.91
CA GLN A 34 -18.18 -7.32 -13.87
C GLN A 34 -19.25 -6.53 -13.13
N VAL A 35 -19.38 -5.27 -13.52
CA VAL A 35 -20.34 -4.33 -12.94
C VAL A 35 -21.28 -3.88 -14.05
N ASN A 36 -22.57 -3.92 -13.79
CA ASN A 36 -23.56 -3.36 -14.70
C ASN A 36 -23.34 -1.83 -14.83
N PRO A 37 -23.02 -1.33 -16.04
CA PRO A 37 -22.67 0.09 -16.19
C PRO A 37 -23.87 1.04 -16.00
N LYS A 38 -25.09 0.52 -15.98
CA LYS A 38 -26.31 1.34 -15.79
C LYS A 38 -26.78 1.35 -14.35
N THR A 39 -26.65 0.23 -13.65
CA THR A 39 -27.19 0.08 -12.29
C THR A 39 -26.12 0.14 -11.21
N GLY A 40 -24.84 -0.13 -11.55
CA GLY A 40 -23.74 -0.29 -10.60
C GLY A 40 -23.76 -1.64 -9.87
N GLU A 41 -24.65 -2.55 -10.24
CA GLU A 41 -24.74 -3.87 -9.59
C GLU A 41 -23.60 -4.78 -10.04
N LEU A 42 -23.10 -5.58 -9.11
CA LEU A 42 -22.12 -6.64 -9.40
C LEU A 42 -22.82 -7.78 -10.14
N GLU A 43 -22.38 -8.09 -11.35
CA GLU A 43 -22.91 -9.19 -12.16
C GLU A 43 -22.08 -10.46 -11.98
N GLN A 44 -20.76 -10.33 -11.88
CA GLN A 44 -19.86 -11.46 -11.69
C GLN A 44 -18.62 -11.05 -10.91
N VAL A 45 -18.18 -11.94 -10.02
CA VAL A 45 -16.89 -11.83 -9.33
C VAL A 45 -16.17 -13.18 -9.42
N GLU A 46 -15.00 -13.21 -10.03
CA GLU A 46 -14.22 -14.42 -10.24
C GLU A 46 -12.78 -14.18 -9.76
N ASN A 47 -12.27 -15.07 -8.90
CA ASN A 47 -10.87 -15.06 -8.50
C ASN A 47 -10.05 -15.79 -9.57
N LEU A 48 -9.14 -15.07 -10.24
CA LEU A 48 -8.26 -15.56 -11.30
C LEU A 48 -6.90 -16.09 -10.79
N GLY A 49 -6.74 -16.20 -9.48
CA GLY A 49 -5.48 -16.55 -8.83
C GLY A 49 -4.74 -15.33 -8.29
N PHE A 50 -3.46 -15.50 -8.02
CA PHE A 50 -2.67 -14.45 -7.40
C PHE A 50 -1.29 -14.32 -8.06
N THR A 51 -0.73 -13.14 -7.95
CA THR A 51 0.67 -12.86 -8.26
C THR A 51 1.50 -13.16 -7.02
N GLU A 52 2.51 -14.02 -7.16
CA GLU A 52 3.37 -14.40 -6.03
C GLU A 52 4.21 -13.22 -5.54
N ARG A 53 4.48 -13.23 -4.26
CA ARG A 53 5.45 -12.32 -3.65
C ARG A 53 6.86 -12.75 -4.02
N THR A 54 7.63 -11.79 -4.50
CA THR A 54 9.02 -12.03 -4.93
C THR A 54 10.05 -11.49 -3.95
N ASP A 55 9.64 -10.64 -3.05
CA ASP A 55 10.50 -10.15 -1.97
C ASP A 55 10.74 -11.19 -0.84
N GLY A 56 10.32 -12.42 -1.09
CA GLY A 56 10.58 -13.58 -0.24
C GLY A 56 11.54 -14.59 -0.82
N THR A 57 12.07 -14.43 -2.04
CA THR A 57 13.16 -15.27 -2.51
C THR A 57 14.50 -14.65 -2.11
N LEU A 58 15.26 -15.42 -1.38
CA LEU A 58 16.65 -15.10 -1.12
C LEU A 58 17.43 -15.02 -2.44
N HIS A 59 18.47 -14.22 -2.49
CA HIS A 59 19.37 -14.08 -3.65
C HIS A 59 19.96 -15.40 -4.16
N ASP A 60 19.78 -16.51 -3.45
CA ASP A 60 20.28 -17.84 -3.76
C ASP A 60 19.22 -18.80 -4.33
N GLY A 61 18.03 -18.30 -4.66
CA GLY A 61 16.95 -19.10 -5.24
C GLY A 61 16.28 -20.09 -4.29
N LYS A 62 16.55 -20.01 -3.01
CA LYS A 62 15.86 -20.85 -2.00
C LYS A 62 14.52 -20.24 -1.63
N PRO A 63 13.50 -21.06 -1.35
CA PRO A 63 12.24 -20.58 -0.79
C PRO A 63 12.54 -19.80 0.49
N TRP A 64 11.94 -18.60 0.58
CA TRP A 64 12.04 -17.80 1.80
C TRP A 64 11.56 -18.62 3.02
N GLN A 65 12.45 -18.90 3.95
CA GLN A 65 12.11 -19.55 5.21
C GLN A 65 11.90 -18.49 6.29
N GLY A 66 10.89 -17.66 6.07
CA GLY A 66 10.66 -16.41 6.67
C GLY A 66 10.62 -16.32 8.16
N GLN A 67 11.34 -15.35 8.64
CA GLN A 67 11.07 -14.73 9.95
C GLN A 67 10.28 -13.40 9.82
N GLU A 68 10.03 -12.94 8.62
CA GLU A 68 9.23 -11.74 8.41
C GLU A 68 7.74 -12.13 8.36
N LYS A 69 7.13 -12.18 9.53
CA LYS A 69 5.69 -12.31 9.68
C LYS A 69 5.04 -10.99 9.27
N GLY A 70 4.03 -11.09 8.40
CA GLY A 70 3.07 -10.03 8.18
C GLY A 70 3.59 -8.87 7.35
N PHE A 71 3.49 -8.99 6.03
CA PHE A 71 3.59 -7.82 5.17
C PHE A 71 2.41 -6.89 5.39
N ASP A 72 1.29 -7.44 5.81
CA ASP A 72 0.11 -6.66 6.15
C ASP A 72 -0.16 -5.62 5.04
N HIS A 73 -0.54 -6.13 3.85
CA HIS A 73 -0.83 -5.27 2.72
C HIS A 73 -2.21 -4.68 2.88
N GLU A 74 -2.29 -3.36 3.03
CA GLU A 74 -3.55 -2.68 3.36
C GLU A 74 -4.11 -1.89 2.18
N ALA A 75 -3.27 -1.31 1.34
CA ALA A 75 -3.74 -0.54 0.20
C ALA A 75 -2.94 -0.83 -1.06
N ILE A 76 -3.60 -0.65 -2.21
CA ILE A 76 -3.02 -0.82 -3.54
C ILE A 76 -3.58 0.24 -4.48
N VAL A 77 -2.72 0.81 -5.33
CA VAL A 77 -3.15 1.76 -6.36
C VAL A 77 -2.34 1.59 -7.64
N LYS A 78 -2.99 1.68 -8.78
CA LYS A 78 -2.34 1.72 -10.10
C LYS A 78 -1.77 3.11 -10.34
N VAL A 79 -0.45 3.22 -10.59
CA VAL A 79 0.23 4.50 -10.83
C VAL A 79 0.67 4.70 -12.27
N SER A 80 0.61 3.65 -13.09
CA SER A 80 0.80 3.68 -14.54
C SER A 80 0.13 2.47 -15.19
N ASP A 81 0.15 2.37 -16.51
CA ASP A 81 -0.38 1.17 -17.20
C ASP A 81 0.44 -0.10 -16.91
N SER A 82 1.64 0.04 -16.41
CA SER A 82 2.55 -1.08 -16.16
C SER A 82 2.96 -1.24 -14.70
N THR A 83 2.57 -0.33 -13.80
CA THR A 83 3.02 -0.37 -12.40
C THR A 83 1.92 0.00 -11.41
N LEU A 84 2.03 -0.56 -10.22
CA LEU A 84 1.17 -0.28 -9.07
C LEU A 84 2.02 -0.04 -7.82
N VAL A 85 1.45 0.63 -6.82
CA VAL A 85 2.04 0.83 -5.50
C VAL A 85 1.20 0.11 -4.46
N ILE A 86 1.86 -0.58 -3.54
CA ILE A 86 1.25 -1.25 -2.40
C ILE A 86 1.77 -0.62 -1.10
N ALA A 87 0.86 -0.35 -0.18
CA ALA A 87 1.17 0.00 1.20
C ALA A 87 1.20 -1.25 2.07
N SER A 88 2.23 -1.35 2.92
CA SER A 88 2.37 -2.45 3.89
C SER A 88 2.46 -1.88 5.29
N GLU A 89 1.51 -2.25 6.13
CA GLU A 89 1.45 -1.83 7.52
C GLU A 89 2.63 -2.40 8.30
N GLY A 90 2.86 -3.70 8.21
CA GLY A 90 3.89 -4.40 8.99
C GLY A 90 5.31 -3.85 8.86
N TYR A 91 5.60 -3.10 7.80
CA TYR A 91 6.92 -2.50 7.54
C TYR A 91 6.91 -0.99 7.40
N CYS A 92 5.77 -0.33 7.59
CA CYS A 92 5.61 1.12 7.43
C CYS A 92 6.17 1.60 6.10
N ARG A 93 5.78 0.98 5.00
CA ARG A 93 6.38 1.23 3.68
C ARG A 93 5.39 1.24 2.53
N LEU A 94 5.79 1.94 1.48
CA LEU A 94 5.18 1.90 0.16
C LEU A 94 6.17 1.30 -0.82
N LYS A 95 5.72 0.39 -1.68
CA LYS A 95 6.55 -0.21 -2.73
C LYS A 95 5.85 -0.18 -4.09
N GLU A 96 6.62 0.15 -5.13
CA GLU A 96 6.18 0.05 -6.53
C GLU A 96 6.59 -1.30 -7.12
N TYR A 97 5.63 -1.92 -7.80
CA TYR A 97 5.82 -3.21 -8.49
C TYR A 97 5.31 -3.13 -9.93
N PRO A 98 5.86 -3.92 -10.85
CA PRO A 98 5.29 -4.09 -12.18
C PRO A 98 3.95 -4.83 -12.11
N ILE A 99 3.02 -4.45 -12.98
CA ILE A 99 1.81 -5.23 -13.25
C ILE A 99 2.18 -6.37 -14.19
N LEU A 100 2.02 -7.60 -13.73
CA LEU A 100 2.31 -8.78 -14.55
C LEU A 100 1.05 -9.27 -15.27
N PRO A 101 1.22 -9.83 -16.49
CA PRO A 101 0.12 -10.50 -17.17
C PRO A 101 -0.42 -11.65 -16.33
N ILE A 102 -1.74 -11.81 -16.30
CA ILE A 102 -2.37 -12.98 -15.70
C ILE A 102 -1.99 -14.17 -16.56
N SER A 103 -1.17 -15.07 -16.02
CA SER A 103 -0.74 -16.28 -16.69
C SER A 103 -1.52 -17.47 -16.14
N ALA A 104 -1.96 -18.36 -17.02
CA ALA A 104 -2.53 -19.65 -16.63
C ALA A 104 -1.50 -20.56 -15.92
N ASP A 105 -0.21 -20.24 -16.06
CA ASP A 105 0.92 -20.97 -15.46
C ASP A 105 1.60 -20.06 -14.43
N THR A 106 0.99 -19.95 -13.25
CA THR A 106 1.48 -19.13 -12.13
C THR A 106 2.83 -19.58 -11.60
N ALA A 107 3.31 -20.76 -11.99
CA ALA A 107 4.57 -21.33 -11.52
C ALA A 107 5.83 -20.68 -12.14
N LYS A 108 5.69 -19.76 -13.11
CA LYS A 108 6.82 -19.20 -13.86
C LYS A 108 6.88 -17.67 -13.88
N VAL A 109 6.20 -17.01 -13.01
CA VAL A 109 6.33 -15.55 -12.94
C VAL A 109 7.65 -15.24 -12.25
N GLY A 110 8.65 -14.90 -13.07
CA GLY A 110 9.97 -14.52 -12.60
C GLY A 110 9.93 -13.36 -11.60
N TYR A 111 11.01 -13.21 -10.88
CA TYR A 111 11.27 -12.14 -9.91
C TYR A 111 10.60 -10.82 -10.26
N GLN A 112 9.68 -10.37 -9.43
CA GLN A 112 9.23 -9.00 -9.49
C GLN A 112 10.25 -8.13 -8.78
N GLN A 113 11.03 -7.43 -9.55
CA GLN A 113 11.93 -6.45 -9.01
C GLN A 113 11.11 -5.33 -8.38
N ASN A 114 11.38 -5.01 -7.12
CA ASN A 114 10.91 -3.80 -6.50
C ASN A 114 11.47 -2.60 -7.28
N LEU A 115 10.57 -1.85 -7.91
CA LEU A 115 10.96 -0.70 -8.73
C LEU A 115 11.27 0.54 -7.89
N TRP A 116 10.61 0.67 -6.74
CA TRP A 116 10.76 1.78 -5.81
C TRP A 116 10.25 1.41 -4.42
N GLU A 117 10.86 1.97 -3.41
CA GLU A 117 10.46 1.80 -2.02
C GLU A 117 10.64 3.09 -1.22
N SER A 118 9.66 3.44 -0.41
CA SER A 118 9.78 4.45 0.62
C SER A 118 9.39 3.84 1.97
N ARG A 119 10.25 4.06 2.97
CA ARG A 119 10.06 3.54 4.34
C ARG A 119 9.98 4.69 5.34
N TRP A 120 9.15 4.51 6.34
CA TRP A 120 9.08 5.37 7.49
C TRP A 120 9.57 4.63 8.74
N PRO A 121 10.17 5.35 9.71
CA PRO A 121 10.55 4.72 10.97
C PRO A 121 9.32 4.15 11.67
N SER A 122 9.32 2.86 11.97
CA SER A 122 8.21 2.21 12.70
C SER A 122 7.99 2.86 14.08
N ALA A 123 9.03 3.46 14.66
CA ALA A 123 8.94 4.20 15.91
C ALA A 123 8.05 5.45 15.83
N ASP A 124 7.74 5.95 14.64
CA ASP A 124 6.83 7.10 14.45
C ASP A 124 5.35 6.69 14.60
N PHE A 125 5.05 5.39 14.49
CA PHE A 125 3.69 4.86 14.52
C PHE A 125 3.37 4.20 15.85
N TYR A 126 2.11 4.15 16.19
CA TYR A 126 1.60 3.23 17.20
C TYR A 126 1.43 1.84 16.57
N PRO A 127 1.56 0.75 17.35
CA PRO A 127 1.38 -0.60 16.83
C PRO A 127 0.00 -0.77 16.20
N ASN A 128 -0.07 -1.38 15.01
CA ASN A 128 -1.28 -1.60 14.23
C ASN A 128 -2.03 -0.32 13.83
N TYR A 129 -1.31 0.78 13.59
CA TYR A 129 -1.86 2.06 13.13
C TYR A 129 -0.96 2.71 12.08
N ASN A 130 -0.56 1.93 11.08
CA ASN A 130 0.33 2.39 10.03
C ASN A 130 -0.45 2.88 8.78
N PHE A 131 0.03 2.57 7.59
CA PHE A 131 -0.59 3.01 6.35
C PHE A 131 -1.69 2.05 5.92
N GLU A 132 -2.92 2.55 5.88
CA GLU A 132 -4.13 1.83 5.49
C GLU A 132 -4.64 2.23 4.11
N SER A 133 -4.16 3.34 3.55
CA SER A 133 -4.78 3.89 2.35
C SER A 133 -3.79 4.46 1.36
N LEU A 134 -4.15 4.37 0.08
CA LEU A 134 -3.46 4.97 -1.06
C LEU A 134 -4.44 5.55 -2.04
N ALA A 135 -4.13 6.74 -2.57
CA ALA A 135 -4.81 7.29 -3.73
C ALA A 135 -3.79 7.89 -4.71
N PHE A 136 -4.13 7.91 -6.00
CA PHE A 136 -3.27 8.44 -7.04
C PHE A 136 -4.00 9.43 -7.94
N ASP A 137 -3.52 10.66 -7.95
CA ASP A 137 -3.93 11.69 -8.92
C ASP A 137 -3.10 11.53 -10.19
N SER A 138 -3.66 10.86 -11.19
CA SER A 138 -2.98 10.60 -12.45
C SER A 138 -2.73 11.87 -13.27
N VAL A 139 -3.50 12.94 -13.06
CA VAL A 139 -3.35 14.20 -13.78
C VAL A 139 -2.17 15.00 -13.23
N ARG A 140 -2.07 15.10 -11.91
CA ARG A 140 -0.99 15.83 -11.24
C ARG A 140 0.20 14.98 -10.89
N GLN A 141 0.10 13.67 -11.07
CA GLN A 141 1.12 12.69 -10.68
C GLN A 141 1.45 12.79 -9.18
N TYR A 142 0.42 12.82 -8.34
CA TYR A 142 0.57 12.81 -6.90
C TYR A 142 0.10 11.48 -6.31
N LEU A 143 0.95 10.87 -5.50
CA LEU A 143 0.60 9.73 -4.68
C LEU A 143 0.26 10.22 -3.27
N TRP A 144 -0.89 9.81 -2.78
CA TRP A 144 -1.40 10.19 -1.46
C TRP A 144 -1.45 8.98 -0.55
N THR A 145 -1.14 9.19 0.70
CA THR A 145 -1.30 8.20 1.77
C THR A 145 -1.58 8.91 3.10
N ILE A 146 -2.22 8.19 4.01
CA ILE A 146 -2.49 8.66 5.35
C ILE A 146 -2.34 7.47 6.32
N PRO A 147 -1.71 7.64 7.50
CA PRO A 147 -1.73 6.61 8.53
C PRO A 147 -3.14 6.47 9.11
N GLU A 148 -3.48 5.29 9.56
CA GLU A 148 -4.78 5.01 10.17
C GLU A 148 -5.04 5.90 11.39
N SER A 149 -4.00 6.19 12.17
CA SER A 149 -4.14 6.96 13.41
C SER A 149 -3.03 8.02 13.57
N THR A 150 -3.10 8.78 14.67
CA THR A 150 -2.13 9.81 15.04
C THR A 150 -0.72 9.24 15.16
N LEU A 151 0.27 9.94 14.60
CA LEU A 151 1.68 9.58 14.82
C LEU A 151 2.13 9.90 16.24
N ARG A 152 3.09 9.14 16.77
CA ARG A 152 3.60 9.33 18.15
C ARG A 152 4.09 10.75 18.44
N LYS A 153 4.68 11.40 17.44
CA LYS A 153 5.15 12.79 17.55
C LYS A 153 4.03 13.84 17.55
N ASP A 154 2.83 13.45 17.14
CA ASP A 154 1.68 14.38 17.02
C ASP A 154 0.69 14.22 18.19
N GLY A 155 0.84 13.19 19.00
CA GLY A 155 -0.01 12.97 20.17
C GLY A 155 -0.35 11.51 20.41
N GLN A 156 -1.48 11.28 21.06
CA GLN A 156 -2.00 9.94 21.33
C GLN A 156 -3.21 9.64 20.46
N PRO A 157 -3.41 8.36 20.04
CA PRO A 157 -4.62 7.96 19.36
C PRO A 157 -5.87 8.28 20.18
N ALA A 158 -6.92 8.67 19.50
CA ALA A 158 -8.21 8.90 20.14
C ALA A 158 -8.76 7.59 20.73
N THR A 159 -9.28 7.67 21.95
CA THR A 159 -9.96 6.57 22.62
C THR A 159 -11.23 7.08 23.29
N PRO A 160 -12.22 6.22 23.59
CA PRO A 160 -13.42 6.63 24.32
C PRO A 160 -13.12 7.27 25.67
N GLN A 161 -11.98 6.91 26.28
CA GLN A 161 -11.60 7.33 27.61
C GLN A 161 -10.86 8.66 27.62
N ASN A 162 -10.06 8.96 26.59
CA ASN A 162 -9.26 10.19 26.54
C ASN A 162 -10.00 11.36 25.88
N GLY A 163 -11.07 11.10 25.13
CA GLY A 163 -11.89 12.14 24.48
C GLY A 163 -11.13 12.98 23.44
N LEU A 164 -10.00 12.49 22.96
CA LEU A 164 -9.22 13.18 21.95
C LEU A 164 -9.82 12.96 20.54
N ALA A 165 -9.47 13.81 19.61
CA ALA A 165 -9.67 13.59 18.18
C ALA A 165 -8.32 13.23 17.55
N ASN A 166 -8.30 12.27 16.64
CA ASN A 166 -7.08 11.92 15.92
C ASN A 166 -6.63 13.06 15.02
N GLN A 167 -5.37 13.43 15.17
CA GLN A 167 -4.69 14.35 14.27
C GLN A 167 -3.81 13.52 13.33
N LEU A 168 -4.19 13.45 12.07
CA LEU A 168 -3.54 12.65 11.07
C LEU A 168 -2.67 13.50 10.16
N ARG A 169 -1.69 12.86 9.54
CA ARG A 169 -0.85 13.46 8.52
C ARG A 169 -1.23 12.91 7.15
N LEU A 170 -2.05 13.65 6.41
CA LEU A 170 -2.25 13.35 4.99
C LEU A 170 -0.96 13.70 4.23
N MET A 171 -0.33 12.70 3.65
CA MET A 171 0.96 12.81 2.97
C MET A 171 0.77 12.77 1.47
N ARG A 172 1.37 13.72 0.77
CA ARG A 172 1.39 13.79 -0.69
C ARG A 172 2.82 13.65 -1.18
N LEU A 173 3.08 12.65 -1.99
CA LEU A 173 4.35 12.47 -2.68
C LEU A 173 4.21 12.97 -4.12
N ASP A 174 5.16 13.79 -4.57
CA ASP A 174 5.26 14.23 -5.97
C ASP A 174 5.87 13.08 -6.79
N TRP A 175 4.97 12.19 -7.24
CA TRP A 175 5.34 10.96 -7.94
C TRP A 175 6.08 11.24 -9.25
N GLY A 176 5.68 12.28 -9.96
CA GLY A 176 6.36 12.73 -11.18
C GLY A 176 7.84 13.04 -10.92
N LYS A 177 8.12 13.84 -9.90
CA LYS A 177 9.51 14.19 -9.53
C LYS A 177 10.31 13.01 -8.99
N ILE A 178 9.68 12.11 -8.24
CA ILE A 178 10.32 10.88 -7.78
C ILE A 178 10.78 10.06 -8.98
N LYS A 179 9.91 9.86 -9.98
CA LYS A 179 10.25 9.13 -11.22
C LYS A 179 11.32 9.82 -12.05
N GLU A 180 11.23 11.13 -12.22
CA GLU A 180 12.26 11.90 -12.95
C GLU A 180 13.66 11.79 -12.31
N ASN A 181 13.71 11.84 -10.97
CA ASN A 181 14.98 11.74 -10.26
C ASN A 181 15.59 10.33 -10.39
N ARG A 182 14.79 9.30 -10.32
CA ARG A 182 15.22 7.90 -10.54
C ARG A 182 15.84 7.72 -11.93
N ASN A 183 15.14 8.17 -12.97
CA ASN A 183 15.63 8.07 -14.35
C ASN A 183 16.96 8.81 -14.58
N LYS A 184 17.23 9.88 -13.84
CA LYS A 184 18.52 10.60 -13.90
C LYS A 184 19.64 9.82 -13.20
N GLU A 185 19.31 9.14 -12.11
CA GLU A 185 20.28 8.32 -11.38
C GLU A 185 20.66 7.05 -12.18
N ASP A 186 19.69 6.40 -12.83
CA ASP A 186 19.92 5.22 -13.65
C ASP A 186 20.75 5.52 -14.90
N ASN A 187 20.58 6.69 -15.52
CA ASN A 187 21.36 7.12 -16.69
C ASN A 187 22.79 7.59 -16.33
N GLY A 188 23.12 7.73 -15.06
CA GLY A 188 24.42 8.24 -14.58
C GLY A 188 25.35 7.19 -13.97
N LYS A 189 24.92 5.94 -13.84
CA LYS A 189 25.71 4.88 -13.18
C LYS A 189 25.58 3.55 -13.90
N GLU A 190 26.66 3.13 -14.52
CA GLU A 190 27.01 1.73 -14.63
C GLU A 190 27.38 1.25 -13.20
N ASP A 191 26.60 0.28 -12.70
CA ASP A 191 26.91 -0.53 -11.51
C ASP A 191 26.82 0.16 -10.12
N SER A 192 25.65 0.04 -9.47
CA SER A 192 25.62 -0.08 -8.01
C SER A 192 24.29 -0.68 -7.53
N SER A 193 24.35 -1.89 -7.05
CA SER A 193 23.38 -2.63 -6.24
C SER A 193 23.21 -2.01 -4.85
N GLU A 194 22.91 -0.73 -4.72
CA GLU A 194 22.70 -0.10 -3.42
C GLU A 194 21.38 0.65 -3.32
N GLN A 195 20.56 0.05 -2.46
CA GLN A 195 19.50 0.62 -1.64
C GLN A 195 18.97 2.01 -2.04
N VAL A 196 17.79 2.01 -2.62
CA VAL A 196 16.96 3.21 -2.78
C VAL A 196 16.66 3.79 -1.39
N SER A 197 17.30 4.89 -1.07
CA SER A 197 17.28 5.50 0.24
C SER A 197 16.02 6.36 0.43
N SER A 198 15.19 6.00 1.39
CA SER A 198 13.99 6.72 1.85
C SER A 198 14.23 8.20 2.22
N LYS A 199 15.47 8.58 2.54
CA LYS A 199 15.81 9.97 2.86
C LYS A 199 15.79 10.92 1.66
N LYS A 200 15.93 10.42 0.42
CA LYS A 200 15.93 11.27 -0.78
C LYS A 200 14.52 11.70 -1.18
N ASP A 201 13.53 10.83 -0.97
CA ASP A 201 12.16 11.08 -1.41
C ASP A 201 11.38 12.01 -0.48
N SER A 202 11.82 12.16 0.76
CA SER A 202 11.22 13.11 1.71
C SER A 202 11.23 14.56 1.20
N ARG A 203 12.13 14.90 0.28
CA ARG A 203 12.18 16.22 -0.39
C ARG A 203 10.97 16.47 -1.31
N TYR A 204 10.35 15.41 -1.78
CA TYR A 204 9.18 15.44 -2.66
C TYR A 204 7.88 15.17 -1.93
N MET A 205 7.93 15.10 -0.60
CA MET A 205 6.77 14.87 0.24
C MET A 205 6.29 16.16 0.88
N MET A 206 5.00 16.40 0.78
CA MET A 206 4.27 17.42 1.55
C MET A 206 3.31 16.75 2.52
N THR A 207 3.17 17.34 3.68
CA THR A 207 2.29 16.83 4.73
C THR A 207 1.26 17.88 5.11
N TYR A 208 0.01 17.45 5.18
CA TYR A 208 -1.12 18.29 5.58
C TYR A 208 -1.69 17.75 6.90
N ALA A 209 -2.07 18.65 7.80
CA ALA A 209 -2.79 18.26 9.00
C ALA A 209 -4.24 17.93 8.63
N TYR A 210 -4.72 16.76 9.05
CA TYR A 210 -6.11 16.36 8.97
C TYR A 210 -6.59 16.01 10.38
N GLN A 211 -7.60 16.69 10.86
CA GLN A 211 -8.20 16.40 12.14
C GLN A 211 -9.52 15.66 11.93
N MET A 212 -9.60 14.46 12.48
CA MET A 212 -10.84 13.71 12.50
C MET A 212 -11.84 14.33 13.48
N ASP A 213 -13.11 14.02 13.29
CA ASP A 213 -14.14 14.40 14.24
C ASP A 213 -13.89 13.76 15.62
N GLN A 214 -14.40 14.41 16.66
CA GLN A 214 -14.36 13.80 17.98
C GLN A 214 -15.24 12.54 18.01
N PRO A 215 -14.82 11.50 18.74
CA PRO A 215 -15.65 10.32 18.91
C PRO A 215 -17.00 10.71 19.47
N SER A 216 -18.06 10.19 18.89
CA SER A 216 -19.39 10.34 19.46
C SER A 216 -19.40 9.76 20.88
N THR A 217 -20.06 10.42 21.79
CA THR A 217 -20.07 10.13 23.24
C THR A 217 -20.73 8.80 23.64
N HIS A 218 -20.85 7.83 22.76
CA HIS A 218 -21.32 6.50 23.12
C HIS A 218 -20.29 5.77 24.00
N LYS A 219 -20.24 6.16 25.24
CA LYS A 219 -19.34 5.71 26.32
C LYS A 219 -19.42 4.23 26.68
N LYS A 220 -20.08 3.39 25.88
CA LYS A 220 -20.37 1.99 26.23
C LYS A 220 -19.70 0.96 25.32
N ALA A 221 -18.90 1.37 24.35
CA ALA A 221 -18.16 0.40 23.54
C ALA A 221 -16.88 0.00 24.26
N ASP A 222 -16.70 -1.29 24.49
CA ASP A 222 -15.46 -1.85 25.05
C ASP A 222 -14.32 -1.77 24.04
N ILE A 223 -14.66 -1.67 22.74
CA ILE A 223 -13.73 -1.52 21.62
C ILE A 223 -14.11 -0.26 20.86
N TYR A 224 -13.13 0.57 20.59
CA TYR A 224 -13.28 1.78 19.83
C TYR A 224 -12.18 1.86 18.79
N VAL A 225 -12.57 1.86 17.54
CA VAL A 225 -11.66 2.07 16.42
C VAL A 225 -12.08 3.36 15.73
N MET A 226 -11.14 4.27 15.57
CA MET A 226 -11.30 5.50 14.83
C MET A 226 -10.05 5.74 14.01
N GLY A 227 -10.14 5.42 12.74
CA GLY A 227 -9.04 5.49 11.80
C GLY A 227 -9.52 5.80 10.40
N VAL A 228 -8.58 6.07 9.50
CA VAL A 228 -8.82 6.18 8.07
C VAL A 228 -8.28 4.93 7.40
N SER A 229 -9.18 4.15 6.85
CA SER A 229 -8.85 2.90 6.16
C SER A 229 -8.80 3.04 4.63
N GLU A 230 -9.23 4.18 4.08
CA GLU A 230 -9.20 4.42 2.63
C GLU A 230 -9.22 5.91 2.28
N LEU A 231 -8.64 6.27 1.09
CA LEU A 231 -8.59 7.63 0.50
C LEU A 231 -9.30 7.66 -0.85
#